data_5d76037b84437e7b2fe40a8c6c3b8087
#
_entry.id   5d76037b84437e7b2fe40a8c6c3b8087
#
_cell.length_a   1.000
_cell.length_b   1.000
_cell.length_c   1.000
_cell.angle_alpha   90.00
_cell.angle_beta   90.00
_cell.angle_gamma   90.00
#
_symmetry.space_group_name_H-M   'P 1'
#
loop_
_entity.id
_entity.type
_entity.pdbx_description
1 polymer ?
#
loop_
_entity_poly.entity_id
_entity_poly.type
_entity_poly.pdbx_seq_one_letter_code
_entity_poly.pdbx_strand_id
1 'polypeptide(L)'
;MNQQLPDSFHVAMIMDGNGRWAAARGLPRVAGHRAGARTVRRIVEAAPSLGITTLTLYAFSEDNWSRPEREVSALMKLLGRYLMSETDRCVANGVRLVAIGRRDRIPAPLIAMLEEAERETAKCRRLNLRLAIDYSSRSAILDACRKAGNDLTEASVSRHLGPDVDLLLRTSGEQRLSDFLLWECAYAEMVFTERKWPELSVDDLASAVAEFRRRERRFGAVTPEEARRTA
;
A
#
# COMPACT_ATOMS: atom_id res chain seq x y z
N MET A 1 -5.44 -22.91 15.78
CA MET A 1 -4.23 -22.21 16.32
C MET A 1 -4.10 -20.88 15.59
N ASN A 2 -3.77 -19.77 16.28
CA ASN A 2 -3.53 -18.52 15.57
C ASN A 2 -2.15 -18.56 14.90
N GLN A 3 -2.09 -18.15 13.63
CA GLN A 3 -0.83 -17.99 12.91
C GLN A 3 0.01 -16.88 13.57
N GLN A 4 1.28 -17.14 13.81
CA GLN A 4 2.22 -16.12 14.28
C GLN A 4 2.51 -15.17 13.11
N LEU A 5 2.59 -13.86 13.39
CA LEU A 5 3.00 -12.90 12.36
C LEU A 5 4.43 -13.19 11.91
N PRO A 6 4.75 -13.06 10.60
CA PRO A 6 6.12 -13.13 10.13
C PRO A 6 6.96 -12.00 10.74
N ASP A 7 8.27 -12.22 10.91
CA ASP A 7 9.21 -11.19 11.42
C ASP A 7 9.17 -9.91 10.56
N SER A 8 8.87 -10.07 9.27
CA SER A 8 8.66 -8.96 8.32
C SER A 8 7.22 -9.00 7.80
N PHE A 9 6.27 -8.46 8.56
CA PHE A 9 4.86 -8.44 8.18
C PHE A 9 4.53 -7.24 7.29
N HIS A 10 4.17 -7.53 6.03
CA HIS A 10 3.87 -6.53 5.01
C HIS A 10 2.37 -6.44 4.74
N VAL A 11 1.79 -5.27 5.01
CA VAL A 11 0.40 -4.95 4.67
C VAL A 11 0.34 -3.97 3.50
N ALA A 12 -0.44 -4.30 2.47
CA ALA A 12 -0.71 -3.44 1.34
C ALA A 12 -2.17 -2.94 1.38
N MET A 13 -2.42 -1.66 1.07
CA MET A 13 -3.75 -1.08 1.15
C MET A 13 -4.16 -0.35 -0.12
N ILE A 14 -5.33 -0.71 -0.66
CA ILE A 14 -6.00 0.03 -1.73
C ILE A 14 -7.03 0.96 -1.11
N MET A 15 -6.72 2.26 -1.10
CA MET A 15 -7.45 3.33 -0.42
C MET A 15 -8.63 3.84 -1.26
N ASP A 16 -9.65 2.97 -1.46
CA ASP A 16 -10.79 3.28 -2.32
C ASP A 16 -11.94 3.94 -1.55
N GLY A 17 -12.83 4.61 -2.32
CA GLY A 17 -14.07 5.20 -1.81
C GLY A 17 -13.99 6.66 -1.40
N ASN A 18 -12.84 7.35 -1.53
CA ASN A 18 -12.71 8.77 -1.18
C ASN A 18 -13.76 9.66 -1.88
N GLY A 19 -13.90 9.51 -3.21
CA GLY A 19 -14.88 10.26 -3.99
C GLY A 19 -16.33 9.91 -3.64
N ARG A 20 -16.64 8.63 -3.44
CA ARG A 20 -17.98 8.14 -3.04
C ARG A 20 -18.37 8.66 -1.64
N TRP A 21 -17.41 8.70 -0.74
CA TRP A 21 -17.58 9.27 0.61
C TRP A 21 -17.97 10.75 0.55
N ALA A 22 -17.29 11.55 -0.27
CA ALA A 22 -17.58 12.97 -0.45
C ALA A 22 -18.95 13.19 -1.11
N ALA A 23 -19.24 12.46 -2.20
CA ALA A 23 -20.52 12.55 -2.91
C ALA A 23 -21.72 12.25 -2.01
N ALA A 24 -21.63 11.21 -1.16
CA ALA A 24 -22.68 10.88 -0.19
C ALA A 24 -22.95 11.98 0.86
N ARG A 25 -22.07 13.01 0.93
CA ARG A 25 -22.17 14.16 1.86
C ARG A 25 -22.39 15.49 1.13
N GLY A 26 -22.66 15.45 -0.18
CA GLY A 26 -22.82 16.65 -1.00
C GLY A 26 -21.51 17.46 -1.13
N LEU A 27 -20.35 16.83 -0.91
CA LEU A 27 -19.05 17.49 -0.94
C LEU A 27 -18.30 17.20 -2.26
N PRO A 28 -17.45 18.11 -2.71
CA PRO A 28 -16.61 17.87 -3.86
C PRO A 28 -15.63 16.70 -3.59
N ARG A 29 -15.29 15.92 -4.62
CA ARG A 29 -14.44 14.71 -4.51
C ARG A 29 -13.12 14.94 -3.75
N VAL A 30 -12.50 16.12 -3.92
CA VAL A 30 -11.27 16.52 -3.24
C VAL A 30 -11.41 16.57 -1.71
N ALA A 31 -12.61 16.82 -1.18
CA ALA A 31 -12.86 16.78 0.26
C ALA A 31 -12.73 15.36 0.82
N GLY A 32 -13.14 14.35 0.04
CA GLY A 32 -12.93 12.94 0.39
C GLY A 32 -11.44 12.57 0.46
N HIS A 33 -10.65 13.02 -0.51
CA HIS A 33 -9.20 12.80 -0.49
C HIS A 33 -8.50 13.48 0.70
N ARG A 34 -8.94 14.70 1.08
CA ARG A 34 -8.45 15.36 2.30
C ARG A 34 -8.82 14.58 3.57
N ALA A 35 -10.03 14.04 3.62
CA ALA A 35 -10.44 13.18 4.74
C ALA A 35 -9.62 11.89 4.76
N GLY A 36 -9.37 11.28 3.59
CA GLY A 36 -8.52 10.10 3.44
C GLY A 36 -7.08 10.33 3.88
N ALA A 37 -6.51 11.52 3.67
CA ALA A 37 -5.17 11.84 4.17
C ALA A 37 -5.08 11.79 5.71
N ARG A 38 -6.13 12.18 6.43
CA ARG A 38 -6.19 12.00 7.90
C ARG A 38 -6.23 10.54 8.32
N THR A 39 -6.90 9.71 7.51
CA THR A 39 -6.91 8.25 7.73
C THR A 39 -5.53 7.64 7.52
N VAL A 40 -4.80 8.06 6.46
CA VAL A 40 -3.39 7.65 6.26
C VAL A 40 -2.58 7.86 7.53
N ARG A 41 -2.63 9.06 8.12
CA ARG A 41 -1.90 9.36 9.36
C ARG A 41 -2.22 8.37 10.48
N ARG A 42 -3.50 8.16 10.79
CA ARG A 42 -3.92 7.24 11.86
C ARG A 42 -3.43 5.81 11.63
N ILE A 43 -3.53 5.34 10.40
CA ILE A 43 -3.12 3.98 10.01
C ILE A 43 -1.60 3.82 10.10
N VAL A 44 -0.82 4.79 9.59
CA VAL A 44 0.66 4.78 9.67
C VAL A 44 1.13 4.79 11.12
N GLU A 45 0.53 5.63 11.98
CA GLU A 45 0.86 5.70 13.41
C GLU A 45 0.55 4.40 14.16
N ALA A 46 -0.55 3.73 13.80
CA ALA A 46 -0.99 2.49 14.45
C ALA A 46 -0.27 1.23 13.93
N ALA A 47 0.20 1.23 12.68
CA ALA A 47 0.73 0.06 12.01
C ALA A 47 1.81 -0.69 12.83
N PRO A 48 2.84 -0.03 13.42
CA PRO A 48 3.85 -0.74 14.20
C PRO A 48 3.30 -1.47 15.43
N SER A 49 2.27 -0.93 16.09
CA SER A 49 1.66 -1.57 17.27
C SER A 49 0.88 -2.84 16.92
N LEU A 50 0.51 -3.02 15.66
CA LEU A 50 -0.14 -4.20 15.12
C LEU A 50 0.87 -5.23 14.56
N GLY A 51 2.17 -4.97 14.69
CA GLY A 51 3.24 -5.81 14.19
C GLY A 51 3.57 -5.61 12.71
N ILE A 52 3.02 -4.57 12.08
CA ILE A 52 3.29 -4.26 10.67
C ILE A 52 4.65 -3.59 10.57
N THR A 53 5.56 -4.18 9.80
CA THR A 53 6.93 -3.68 9.55
C THR A 53 7.03 -2.96 8.20
N THR A 54 6.19 -3.34 7.24
CA THR A 54 6.07 -2.67 5.93
C THR A 54 4.61 -2.38 5.64
N LEU A 55 4.32 -1.14 5.25
CA LEU A 55 3.00 -0.69 4.83
C LEU A 55 3.08 -0.06 3.45
N THR A 56 2.42 -0.65 2.45
CA THR A 56 2.34 -0.07 1.11
C THR A 56 0.95 0.51 0.85
N LEU A 57 0.87 1.79 0.53
CA LEU A 57 -0.36 2.52 0.27
C LEU A 57 -0.49 2.87 -1.22
N TYR A 58 -1.61 2.50 -1.86
CA TYR A 58 -1.90 2.87 -3.24
C TYR A 58 -2.43 4.31 -3.30
N ALA A 59 -1.52 5.27 -3.41
CA ALA A 59 -1.83 6.70 -3.34
C ALA A 59 -2.31 7.27 -4.69
N PHE A 60 -1.71 6.85 -5.81
CA PHE A 60 -2.07 7.31 -7.14
C PHE A 60 -1.67 6.27 -8.21
N SER A 61 -2.66 5.70 -8.91
CA SER A 61 -2.41 4.74 -9.99
C SER A 61 -2.04 5.44 -11.30
N GLU A 62 -1.39 4.70 -12.20
CA GLU A 62 -1.15 5.17 -13.57
C GLU A 62 -2.45 5.57 -14.27
N ASP A 63 -3.54 4.79 -14.10
CA ASP A 63 -4.85 5.09 -14.69
C ASP A 63 -5.47 6.39 -14.18
N ASN A 64 -5.06 6.90 -13.01
CA ASN A 64 -5.62 8.12 -12.45
C ASN A 64 -5.26 9.39 -13.26
N TRP A 65 -4.28 9.32 -14.17
CA TRP A 65 -3.99 10.40 -15.11
C TRP A 65 -5.14 10.65 -16.10
N SER A 66 -5.99 9.65 -16.35
CA SER A 66 -7.20 9.79 -17.20
C SER A 66 -8.32 10.61 -16.56
N ARG A 67 -8.20 10.94 -15.27
CA ARG A 67 -9.17 11.79 -14.56
C ARG A 67 -9.11 13.24 -15.04
N PRO A 68 -10.17 14.03 -14.79
CA PRO A 68 -10.15 15.46 -15.12
C PRO A 68 -8.90 16.15 -14.54
N GLU A 69 -8.25 16.96 -15.35
CA GLU A 69 -6.98 17.64 -14.99
C GLU A 69 -7.06 18.40 -13.65
N ARG A 70 -8.20 19.04 -13.39
CA ARG A 70 -8.45 19.73 -12.10
C ARG A 70 -8.39 18.79 -10.89
N GLU A 71 -8.89 17.55 -11.04
CA GLU A 71 -8.82 16.53 -9.98
C GLU A 71 -7.38 16.07 -9.80
N VAL A 72 -6.67 15.74 -10.88
CA VAL A 72 -5.26 15.32 -10.85
C VAL A 72 -4.39 16.40 -10.20
N SER A 73 -4.51 17.66 -10.64
CA SER A 73 -3.77 18.78 -10.03
C SER A 73 -4.06 18.94 -8.54
N ALA A 74 -5.32 18.76 -8.13
CA ALA A 74 -5.70 18.84 -6.72
C ALA A 74 -5.09 17.69 -5.89
N LEU A 75 -4.99 16.48 -6.46
CA LEU A 75 -4.36 15.32 -5.83
C LEU A 75 -2.84 15.51 -5.68
N MET A 76 -2.15 16.00 -6.70
CA MET A 76 -0.71 16.30 -6.64
C MET A 76 -0.41 17.38 -5.58
N LYS A 77 -1.21 18.44 -5.53
CA LYS A 77 -1.12 19.48 -4.48
C LYS A 77 -1.40 18.93 -3.08
N LEU A 78 -2.33 17.98 -2.95
CA LEU A 78 -2.63 17.33 -1.66
C LEU A 78 -1.46 16.47 -1.20
N LEU A 79 -0.86 15.71 -2.12
CA LEU A 79 0.33 14.89 -1.84
C LEU A 79 1.50 15.75 -1.38
N GLY A 80 1.81 16.86 -2.06
CA GLY A 80 2.87 17.77 -1.65
C GLY A 80 2.63 18.34 -0.25
N ARG A 81 1.40 18.77 0.06
CA ARG A 81 1.04 19.22 1.42
C ARG A 81 1.19 18.13 2.47
N TYR A 82 0.85 16.89 2.13
CA TYR A 82 1.03 15.76 3.02
C TYR A 82 2.51 15.54 3.33
N LEU A 83 3.37 15.50 2.32
CA LEU A 83 4.81 15.35 2.51
C LEU A 83 5.36 16.44 3.42
N MET A 84 5.05 17.72 3.14
CA MET A 84 5.50 18.84 3.99
C MET A 84 5.03 18.73 5.45
N SER A 85 3.83 18.22 5.69
CA SER A 85 3.27 18.18 7.06
C SER A 85 3.62 16.91 7.83
N GLU A 86 4.00 15.82 7.15
CA GLU A 86 4.16 14.52 7.79
C GLU A 86 5.62 14.02 7.84
N THR A 87 6.55 14.62 7.08
CA THR A 87 7.95 14.15 7.06
C THR A 87 8.59 14.19 8.44
N ASP A 88 8.49 15.32 9.16
CA ASP A 88 9.01 15.44 10.54
C ASP A 88 8.40 14.40 11.49
N ARG A 89 7.10 14.13 11.33
CA ARG A 89 6.40 13.11 12.10
C ARG A 89 6.90 11.71 11.76
N CYS A 90 7.16 11.43 10.48
CA CYS A 90 7.75 10.17 10.07
C CYS A 90 9.11 9.97 10.73
N VAL A 91 9.98 10.99 10.73
CA VAL A 91 11.28 10.95 11.43
C VAL A 91 11.07 10.68 12.92
N ALA A 92 10.22 11.47 13.60
CA ALA A 92 9.96 11.35 15.04
C ALA A 92 9.41 9.98 15.44
N ASN A 93 8.61 9.35 14.58
CA ASN A 93 8.01 8.03 14.81
C ASN A 93 8.84 6.86 14.24
N GLY A 94 10.03 7.11 13.68
CA GLY A 94 10.88 6.08 13.12
C GLY A 94 10.33 5.44 11.83
N VAL A 95 9.48 6.16 11.07
CA VAL A 95 8.88 5.73 9.82
C VAL A 95 9.79 6.11 8.65
N ARG A 96 10.29 5.13 7.91
CA ARG A 96 11.01 5.32 6.65
C ARG A 96 10.02 5.45 5.51
N LEU A 97 10.06 6.56 4.78
CA LEU A 97 9.23 6.78 3.60
C LEU A 97 10.00 6.38 2.33
N VAL A 98 9.34 5.68 1.42
CA VAL A 98 9.85 5.31 0.10
C VAL A 98 8.73 5.47 -0.92
N ALA A 99 8.94 6.23 -1.98
CA ALA A 99 8.00 6.32 -3.10
C ALA A 99 8.31 5.26 -4.16
N ILE A 100 7.31 4.48 -4.57
CA ILE A 100 7.39 3.51 -5.65
C ILE A 100 6.48 3.92 -6.82
N GLY A 101 6.88 3.60 -8.04
CA GLY A 101 6.20 3.99 -9.28
C GLY A 101 7.06 4.92 -10.14
N ARG A 102 6.45 5.45 -11.18
CA ARG A 102 7.11 6.35 -12.13
C ARG A 102 7.28 7.75 -11.53
N ARG A 103 8.32 8.46 -11.98
CA ARG A 103 8.60 9.84 -11.55
C ARG A 103 8.56 10.85 -12.69
N ASP A 104 8.65 10.37 -13.93
CA ASP A 104 8.80 11.21 -15.14
C ASP A 104 7.57 12.07 -15.47
N ARG A 105 6.38 11.70 -15.00
CA ARG A 105 5.12 12.46 -15.19
C ARG A 105 4.74 13.32 -13.97
N ILE A 106 5.41 13.12 -12.85
CA ILE A 106 5.15 13.86 -11.62
C ILE A 106 5.76 15.27 -11.73
N PRO A 107 5.07 16.33 -11.30
CA PRO A 107 5.64 17.69 -11.31
C PRO A 107 6.96 17.77 -10.56
N ALA A 108 7.98 18.42 -11.16
CA ALA A 108 9.33 18.49 -10.59
C ALA A 108 9.39 19.00 -9.14
N PRO A 109 8.61 20.02 -8.71
CA PRO A 109 8.59 20.43 -7.30
C PRO A 109 8.13 19.30 -6.35
N LEU A 110 7.20 18.44 -6.79
CA LEU A 110 6.72 17.33 -5.99
C LEU A 110 7.75 16.19 -5.92
N ILE A 111 8.51 15.96 -7.02
CA ILE A 111 9.65 15.03 -7.00
C ILE A 111 10.68 15.47 -5.97
N ALA A 112 11.07 16.76 -5.97
CA ALA A 112 12.02 17.28 -4.99
C ALA A 112 11.55 17.09 -3.55
N MET A 113 10.24 17.28 -3.27
CA MET A 113 9.66 17.03 -1.94
C MET A 113 9.71 15.53 -1.57
N LEU A 114 9.46 14.63 -2.52
CA LEU A 114 9.54 13.18 -2.30
C LEU A 114 10.98 12.77 -1.96
N GLU A 115 11.95 13.22 -2.74
CA GLU A 115 13.37 12.92 -2.53
C GLU A 115 13.89 13.45 -1.20
N GLU A 116 13.44 14.64 -0.79
CA GLU A 116 13.73 15.21 0.53
C GLU A 116 13.17 14.33 1.63
N ALA A 117 11.88 13.97 1.56
CA ALA A 117 11.23 13.12 2.55
C ALA A 117 11.88 11.72 2.64
N GLU A 118 12.25 11.12 1.50
CA GLU A 118 13.00 9.86 1.45
C GLU A 118 14.37 9.98 2.13
N ARG A 119 15.09 11.09 1.89
CA ARG A 119 16.41 11.35 2.47
C ARG A 119 16.35 11.57 3.99
N GLU A 120 15.41 12.40 4.45
CA GLU A 120 15.26 12.70 5.89
C GLU A 120 14.86 11.46 6.69
N THR A 121 14.00 10.61 6.11
CA THR A 121 13.53 9.39 6.78
C THR A 121 14.42 8.16 6.56
N ALA A 122 15.50 8.26 5.78
CA ALA A 122 16.33 7.12 5.35
C ALA A 122 16.88 6.26 6.50
N LYS A 123 17.11 6.85 7.67
CA LYS A 123 17.67 6.17 8.85
C LYS A 123 16.59 5.53 9.75
N CYS A 124 15.32 5.81 9.50
CA CYS A 124 14.21 5.25 10.26
C CYS A 124 14.05 3.74 10.02
N ARG A 125 13.63 2.98 11.05
CA ARG A 125 13.60 1.50 11.00
C ARG A 125 12.35 0.88 11.63
N ARG A 126 11.48 1.68 12.24
CA ARG A 126 10.30 1.15 12.94
C ARG A 126 9.18 0.71 11.99
N LEU A 127 9.00 1.43 10.87
CA LEU A 127 8.05 1.12 9.82
C LEU A 127 8.64 1.53 8.48
N ASN A 128 8.53 0.66 7.47
CA ASN A 128 8.81 1.00 6.08
C ASN A 128 7.49 1.38 5.39
N LEU A 129 7.24 2.68 5.22
CA LEU A 129 6.07 3.22 4.51
C LEU A 129 6.39 3.36 3.02
N ARG A 130 5.75 2.56 2.18
CA ARG A 130 5.87 2.63 0.72
C ARG A 130 4.65 3.34 0.14
N LEU A 131 4.84 4.44 -0.55
CA LEU A 131 3.79 5.17 -1.24
C LEU A 131 3.83 4.85 -2.74
N ALA A 132 2.84 4.13 -3.24
CA ALA A 132 2.70 3.84 -4.66
C ALA A 132 2.06 5.06 -5.35
N ILE A 133 2.88 5.81 -6.12
CA ILE A 133 2.51 7.06 -6.78
C ILE A 133 2.86 6.92 -8.26
N ASP A 134 1.90 7.22 -9.13
CA ASP A 134 2.02 6.96 -10.57
C ASP A 134 2.43 5.50 -10.83
N TYR A 135 1.75 4.59 -10.12
CA TYR A 135 2.14 3.20 -10.05
C TYR A 135 1.23 2.31 -10.90
N SER A 136 1.86 1.38 -11.59
CA SER A 136 1.28 0.25 -12.28
C SER A 136 2.17 -0.97 -12.03
N SER A 137 1.59 -2.08 -11.57
CA SER A 137 2.36 -3.31 -11.36
C SER A 137 2.90 -3.88 -12.65
N ARG A 138 2.15 -3.79 -13.75
CA ARG A 138 2.60 -4.24 -15.07
C ARG A 138 3.85 -3.47 -15.52
N SER A 139 3.84 -2.13 -15.36
CA SER A 139 5.00 -1.29 -15.65
C SER A 139 6.18 -1.63 -14.74
N ALA A 140 5.94 -1.84 -13.44
CA ALA A 140 6.95 -2.20 -12.46
C ALA A 140 7.61 -3.55 -12.79
N ILE A 141 6.83 -4.57 -13.18
CA ILE A 141 7.32 -5.89 -13.59
C ILE A 141 8.21 -5.76 -14.83
N LEU A 142 7.76 -5.03 -15.86
CA LEU A 142 8.56 -4.81 -17.06
C LEU A 142 9.89 -4.11 -16.75
N ASP A 143 9.88 -3.13 -15.84
CA ASP A 143 11.11 -2.44 -15.42
C ASP A 143 12.02 -3.36 -14.59
N ALA A 144 11.47 -4.19 -13.73
CA ALA A 144 12.22 -5.19 -12.99
C ALA A 144 12.90 -6.21 -13.92
N CYS A 145 12.17 -6.69 -14.94
CA CYS A 145 12.75 -7.57 -15.96
C CYS A 145 13.89 -6.89 -16.76
N ARG A 146 13.74 -5.61 -17.14
CA ARG A 146 14.81 -4.86 -17.80
C ARG A 146 16.05 -4.72 -16.92
N LYS A 147 15.86 -4.45 -15.62
CA LYS A 147 16.95 -4.33 -14.64
C LYS A 147 17.64 -5.67 -14.34
N ALA A 148 16.88 -6.77 -14.37
CA ALA A 148 17.44 -8.12 -14.25
C ALA A 148 18.33 -8.49 -15.45
N GLY A 149 18.05 -7.94 -16.63
CA GLY A 149 18.87 -8.14 -17.84
C GLY A 149 19.04 -9.62 -18.20
N ASN A 150 20.28 -10.08 -18.34
CA ASN A 150 20.58 -11.47 -18.67
C ASN A 150 20.39 -12.46 -17.50
N ASP A 151 20.27 -11.98 -16.25
CA ASP A 151 19.96 -12.79 -15.05
C ASP A 151 18.45 -12.79 -14.78
N LEU A 152 17.63 -13.05 -15.78
CA LEU A 152 16.17 -13.04 -15.66
C LEU A 152 15.69 -14.30 -14.93
N THR A 153 15.55 -14.20 -13.63
CA THR A 153 15.01 -15.22 -12.71
C THR A 153 13.93 -14.62 -11.83
N GLU A 154 13.08 -15.45 -11.21
CA GLU A 154 12.10 -14.98 -10.23
C GLU A 154 12.76 -14.17 -9.11
N ALA A 155 13.88 -14.68 -8.58
CA ALA A 155 14.63 -14.00 -7.52
C ALA A 155 15.19 -12.65 -7.95
N SER A 156 15.66 -12.50 -9.19
CA SER A 156 16.18 -11.23 -9.69
C SER A 156 15.06 -10.20 -9.92
N VAL A 157 13.92 -10.64 -10.45
CA VAL A 157 12.73 -9.79 -10.63
C VAL A 157 12.20 -9.33 -9.28
N SER A 158 12.02 -10.24 -8.33
CA SER A 158 11.54 -9.91 -6.96
C SER A 158 12.44 -8.89 -6.26
N ARG A 159 13.79 -8.98 -6.41
CA ARG A 159 14.72 -7.98 -5.84
C ARG A 159 14.48 -6.56 -6.33
N HIS A 160 13.96 -6.40 -7.56
CA HIS A 160 13.68 -5.09 -8.15
C HIS A 160 12.27 -4.56 -7.89
N LEU A 161 11.33 -5.42 -7.46
CA LEU A 161 9.95 -5.04 -7.12
C LEU A 161 9.82 -4.64 -5.65
N GLY A 162 10.14 -5.55 -4.75
CA GLY A 162 10.03 -5.32 -3.31
C GLY A 162 9.61 -6.58 -2.56
N PRO A 163 9.39 -6.47 -1.23
CA PRO A 163 8.98 -7.60 -0.43
C PRO A 163 7.58 -8.08 -0.79
N ASP A 164 7.35 -9.38 -0.67
CA ASP A 164 6.04 -9.98 -0.81
C ASP A 164 5.04 -9.36 0.16
N VAL A 165 3.78 -9.31 -0.26
CA VAL A 165 2.66 -8.84 0.57
C VAL A 165 2.07 -10.02 1.32
N ASP A 166 1.93 -9.88 2.63
CA ASP A 166 1.25 -10.88 3.46
C ASP A 166 -0.25 -10.65 3.49
N LEU A 167 -0.67 -9.40 3.66
CA LEU A 167 -2.07 -9.01 3.74
C LEU A 167 -2.38 -7.82 2.83
N LEU A 168 -3.33 -7.98 1.92
CA LEU A 168 -3.89 -6.89 1.15
C LEU A 168 -5.27 -6.52 1.71
N LEU A 169 -5.47 -5.25 2.05
CA LEU A 169 -6.75 -4.68 2.45
C LEU A 169 -7.25 -3.68 1.41
N ARG A 170 -8.47 -3.90 0.90
CA ARG A 170 -9.14 -2.93 0.02
C ARG A 170 -10.45 -2.46 0.62
N THR A 171 -10.65 -1.15 0.58
CA THR A 171 -11.86 -0.47 1.08
C THR A 171 -12.90 -0.28 -0.01
N SER A 172 -14.16 -0.03 0.40
CA SER A 172 -15.28 0.40 -0.46
C SER A 172 -15.93 -0.71 -1.30
N GLY A 173 -15.83 -1.99 -0.86
CA GLY A 173 -16.58 -3.13 -1.42
C GLY A 173 -16.04 -3.69 -2.73
N GLU A 174 -15.04 -3.08 -3.35
CA GLU A 174 -14.46 -3.55 -4.60
C GLU A 174 -13.50 -4.72 -4.36
N GLN A 175 -13.66 -5.82 -5.11
CA GLN A 175 -12.90 -7.07 -4.94
C GLN A 175 -12.00 -7.32 -6.16
N ARG A 176 -10.99 -6.47 -6.36
CA ARG A 176 -10.00 -6.55 -7.42
C ARG A 176 -8.71 -5.84 -7.02
N LEU A 177 -7.59 -6.16 -7.65
CA LEU A 177 -6.28 -5.57 -7.37
C LEU A 177 -6.04 -4.24 -8.09
N SER A 178 -6.70 -4.00 -9.22
CA SER A 178 -6.55 -2.78 -10.02
C SER A 178 -5.09 -2.46 -10.34
N ASP A 179 -4.36 -3.46 -10.82
CA ASP A 179 -2.94 -3.36 -11.20
C ASP A 179 -2.02 -2.91 -10.05
N PHE A 180 -2.35 -3.30 -8.81
CA PHE A 180 -1.57 -2.99 -7.62
C PHE A 180 -0.82 -4.22 -7.11
N LEU A 181 0.51 -4.16 -7.07
CA LEU A 181 1.42 -5.16 -6.49
C LEU A 181 1.12 -6.61 -6.92
N LEU A 182 0.86 -6.84 -8.23
CA LEU A 182 0.42 -8.16 -8.73
C LEU A 182 1.42 -9.27 -8.42
N TRP A 183 2.71 -9.00 -8.57
CA TRP A 183 3.78 -9.96 -8.28
C TRP A 183 3.89 -10.21 -6.78
N GLU A 184 3.98 -9.16 -6.01
CA GLU A 184 4.16 -9.21 -4.56
C GLU A 184 2.92 -9.77 -3.84
N CYS A 185 1.73 -9.68 -4.45
CA CYS A 185 0.49 -10.23 -3.91
C CYS A 185 0.20 -11.68 -4.34
N ALA A 186 1.11 -12.37 -5.02
CA ALA A 186 0.88 -13.72 -5.53
C ALA A 186 0.36 -14.70 -4.47
N TYR A 187 0.80 -14.55 -3.23
CA TYR A 187 0.39 -15.37 -2.08
C TYR A 187 -0.22 -14.56 -0.94
N ALA A 188 -0.62 -13.32 -1.19
CA ALA A 188 -1.21 -12.46 -0.17
C ALA A 188 -2.59 -12.94 0.25
N GLU A 189 -2.88 -12.90 1.55
CA GLU A 189 -4.24 -12.97 2.04
C GLU A 189 -4.97 -11.66 1.73
N MET A 190 -6.22 -11.75 1.29
CA MET A 190 -6.99 -10.57 0.88
C MET A 190 -8.19 -10.36 1.79
N VAL A 191 -8.36 -9.11 2.23
CA VAL A 191 -9.51 -8.64 3.00
C VAL A 191 -10.16 -7.49 2.26
N PHE A 192 -11.47 -7.58 2.04
CA PHE A 192 -12.29 -6.57 1.39
C PHE A 192 -13.32 -6.05 2.38
N THR A 193 -13.46 -4.71 2.50
CA THR A 193 -14.43 -4.09 3.40
C THR A 193 -15.31 -3.08 2.67
N GLU A 194 -16.60 -3.04 3.03
CA GLU A 194 -17.57 -2.06 2.52
C GLU A 194 -17.26 -0.62 2.99
N ARG A 195 -16.50 -0.47 4.08
CA ARG A 195 -16.11 0.85 4.58
C ARG A 195 -15.33 1.63 3.53
N LYS A 196 -15.67 2.89 3.35
CA LYS A 196 -14.91 3.80 2.51
C LYS A 196 -13.63 4.24 3.23
N TRP A 197 -12.55 4.45 2.48
CA TRP A 197 -11.25 4.81 3.05
C TRP A 197 -11.29 5.91 4.14
N PRO A 198 -12.01 7.06 3.97
CA PRO A 198 -12.07 8.07 5.02
C PRO A 198 -12.70 7.60 6.34
N GLU A 199 -13.45 6.53 6.32
CA GLU A 199 -14.15 5.95 7.48
C GLU A 199 -13.39 4.78 8.12
N LEU A 200 -12.33 4.30 7.48
CA LEU A 200 -11.53 3.20 8.01
C LEU A 200 -10.91 3.61 9.35
N SER A 201 -11.10 2.79 10.36
CA SER A 201 -10.55 2.98 11.70
C SER A 201 -9.31 2.12 11.93
N VAL A 202 -8.61 2.37 13.03
CA VAL A 202 -7.51 1.50 13.50
C VAL A 202 -8.05 0.11 13.89
N ASP A 203 -9.26 0.06 14.45
CA ASP A 203 -9.90 -1.20 14.84
C ASP A 203 -10.27 -2.06 13.61
N ASP A 204 -10.62 -1.44 12.48
CA ASP A 204 -10.85 -2.16 11.23
C ASP A 204 -9.54 -2.79 10.73
N LEU A 205 -8.41 -2.08 10.80
CA LEU A 205 -7.10 -2.62 10.47
C LEU A 205 -6.70 -3.74 11.44
N ALA A 206 -6.89 -3.54 12.74
CA ALA A 206 -6.63 -4.57 13.75
C ALA A 206 -7.46 -5.83 13.51
N SER A 207 -8.73 -5.67 13.10
CA SER A 207 -9.62 -6.78 12.75
C SER A 207 -9.14 -7.54 11.51
N ALA A 208 -8.65 -6.84 10.49
CA ALA A 208 -8.07 -7.46 9.29
C ALA A 208 -6.77 -8.24 9.63
N VAL A 209 -5.91 -7.70 10.48
CA VAL A 209 -4.72 -8.40 10.98
C VAL A 209 -5.10 -9.62 11.84
N ALA A 210 -6.14 -9.50 12.67
CA ALA A 210 -6.65 -10.63 13.46
C ALA A 210 -7.25 -11.73 12.56
N GLU A 211 -7.93 -11.34 11.48
CA GLU A 211 -8.43 -12.29 10.47
C GLU A 211 -7.27 -13.01 9.78
N PHE A 212 -6.24 -12.27 9.33
CA PHE A 212 -5.02 -12.86 8.78
C PHE A 212 -4.42 -13.92 9.72
N ARG A 213 -4.30 -13.62 11.02
CA ARG A 213 -3.77 -14.57 12.01
C ARG A 213 -4.61 -15.85 12.19
N ARG A 214 -5.90 -15.79 11.87
CA ARG A 214 -6.79 -16.99 11.96
C ARG A 214 -6.73 -17.87 10.73
N ARG A 215 -6.28 -17.34 9.56
CA ARG A 215 -6.17 -18.09 8.32
C ARG A 215 -4.93 -18.99 8.37
N GLU A 216 -5.04 -20.20 7.82
CA GLU A 216 -3.94 -21.12 7.66
C GLU A 216 -3.35 -21.02 6.25
N ARG A 217 -2.11 -20.55 6.12
CA ARG A 217 -1.41 -20.49 4.84
C ARG A 217 -0.78 -21.85 4.54
N ARG A 218 -1.29 -22.57 3.56
CA ARG A 218 -0.87 -23.94 3.24
C ARG A 218 0.17 -24.00 2.13
N PHE A 219 0.36 -22.96 1.33
CA PHE A 219 1.30 -22.91 0.20
C PHE A 219 1.26 -24.19 -0.68
N GLY A 220 0.07 -24.76 -0.89
CA GLY A 220 -0.14 -26.01 -1.63
C GLY A 220 0.19 -27.30 -0.86
N ALA A 221 0.61 -27.23 0.40
CA ALA A 221 0.86 -28.40 1.22
C ALA A 221 -0.44 -29.09 1.66
N VAL A 222 -0.49 -30.41 1.57
CA VAL A 222 -1.58 -31.26 2.09
C VAL A 222 -1.32 -31.55 3.55
N THR A 223 -2.34 -31.41 4.41
CA THR A 223 -2.18 -31.77 5.82
C THR A 223 -1.97 -33.30 5.98
N PRO A 224 -1.26 -33.75 7.02
CA PRO A 224 -1.09 -35.21 7.28
C PRO A 224 -2.41 -35.95 7.42
N GLU A 225 -3.48 -35.30 7.82
CA GLU A 225 -4.80 -35.87 7.96
C GLU A 225 -5.53 -36.03 6.59
N GLU A 226 -5.40 -35.04 5.68
CA GLU A 226 -5.88 -35.15 4.31
C GLU A 226 -5.10 -36.17 3.50
N ALA A 227 -3.77 -36.25 3.67
CA ALA A 227 -2.93 -37.29 3.04
C ALA A 227 -3.33 -38.73 3.47
N ARG A 228 -3.83 -38.91 4.70
CA ARG A 228 -4.30 -40.19 5.19
C ARG A 228 -5.71 -40.59 4.67
N ARG A 229 -6.52 -39.60 4.23
CA ARG A 229 -7.86 -39.88 3.68
C ARG A 229 -7.85 -40.23 2.19
N THR A 230 -6.76 -39.97 1.50
CA THR A 230 -6.57 -40.23 0.06
C THR A 230 -5.63 -41.42 -0.22
N ALA A 231 -5.11 -42.06 0.79
CA ALA A 231 -4.34 -43.31 0.73
C ALA A 231 -5.19 -44.51 1.18
#